data_a8f69c0adc49844acba50e9c657e4fe9
#
_entry.id   a8f69c0adc49844acba50e9c657e4fe9
#
_cell.length_a   1.000
_cell.length_b   1.000
_cell.length_c   1.000
_cell.angle_alpha   90.00
_cell.angle_beta   90.00
_cell.angle_gamma   90.00
#
_symmetry.space_group_name_H-M   'P 1'
#
loop_
_entity.id
_entity.type
_entity.pdbx_description
1 polymer ?
#
loop_
_entity_poly.entity_id
_entity_poly.type
_entity_poly.pdbx_seq_one_letter_code
_entity_poly.pdbx_strand_id
1 'polypeptide(L)'
;MKRALLVFKTALSLLICLIFTAGASGINNVNKFVYTALYTEPAGPEVSVPEQADTNEQPAEGAEETVSTAASAPQSGAAESAPAKAPPAQPEPEPAKAVQSPEKRAVWISFLEYQKILNGKTEKQFKSSICKYFDSCAEYGLNTVIVQARSHSDAYYKSAYFPASLWFTEKRKNTFPFDPLKIMVDEAHKRGLKIEAWVNPYRGNKISEEFAENDIIKAWLDTDKVFACGEYYYLNPGEPEVMDYVVNGITEIVENYDIDGIHFDDYFYPAGIGGADAAAYEKYGGGKTVAEFRTDCVNRLVSRVYSEIKARKNIVFGISPAGNIDNCLNKSYADVRLWGSADGYADYLAPQLYWDYGQGVLPYEKALENWKKTVKNSNVKLIVG
;
A
#
# COMPACT_ATOMS: atom_id res chain seq x y z
N MET A 1 3.03 -5.61 -33.39
CA MET A 1 2.32 -5.19 -32.20
C MET A 1 1.15 -6.08 -31.78
N LYS A 2 0.15 -6.39 -32.61
CA LYS A 2 -1.01 -7.24 -32.20
C LYS A 2 -0.64 -8.68 -31.75
N ARG A 3 0.41 -9.32 -32.34
CA ARG A 3 0.85 -10.67 -31.91
C ARG A 3 1.58 -10.70 -30.57
N ALA A 4 2.37 -9.68 -30.25
CA ALA A 4 3.05 -9.56 -28.96
C ALA A 4 2.05 -9.35 -27.81
N LEU A 5 0.99 -8.58 -28.04
CA LEU A 5 -0.06 -8.33 -27.05
C LEU A 5 -0.91 -9.60 -26.77
N LEU A 6 -1.09 -10.46 -27.78
CA LEU A 6 -1.82 -11.74 -27.63
C LEU A 6 -1.01 -12.75 -26.83
N VAL A 7 0.30 -12.84 -27.07
CA VAL A 7 1.21 -13.73 -26.32
C VAL A 7 1.32 -13.29 -24.85
N PHE A 8 1.34 -11.99 -24.60
CA PHE A 8 1.37 -11.45 -23.22
C PHE A 8 0.07 -11.73 -22.46
N LYS A 9 -1.09 -11.62 -23.13
CA LYS A 9 -2.39 -11.94 -22.51
C LYS A 9 -2.55 -13.44 -22.20
N THR A 10 -2.05 -14.33 -23.07
CA THR A 10 -2.09 -15.78 -22.83
C THR A 10 -1.09 -16.21 -21.74
N ALA A 11 0.09 -15.62 -21.68
CA ALA A 11 1.07 -15.90 -20.64
C ALA A 11 0.58 -15.44 -19.25
N LEU A 12 -0.08 -14.29 -19.18
CA LEU A 12 -0.65 -13.78 -17.93
C LEU A 12 -1.84 -14.64 -17.44
N SER A 13 -2.70 -15.10 -18.34
CA SER A 13 -3.81 -16.01 -17.99
C SER A 13 -3.32 -17.39 -17.54
N LEU A 14 -2.25 -17.93 -18.15
CA LEU A 14 -1.60 -19.17 -17.74
C LEU A 14 -0.88 -19.04 -16.39
N LEU A 15 -0.29 -17.90 -16.10
CA LEU A 15 0.37 -17.62 -14.82
C LEU A 15 -0.65 -17.57 -13.67
N ILE A 16 -1.81 -16.94 -13.88
CA ILE A 16 -2.90 -16.89 -12.92
C ILE A 16 -3.48 -18.30 -12.68
N CYS A 17 -3.64 -19.14 -13.71
CA CYS A 17 -4.08 -20.52 -13.55
C CYS A 17 -3.05 -21.39 -12.81
N LEU A 18 -1.75 -21.17 -12.97
CA LEU A 18 -0.70 -21.91 -12.26
C LEU A 18 -0.64 -21.56 -10.76
N ILE A 19 -0.99 -20.33 -10.38
CA ILE A 19 -1.07 -19.90 -8.98
C ILE A 19 -2.22 -20.60 -8.24
N PHE A 20 -3.35 -20.88 -8.90
CA PHE A 20 -4.49 -21.58 -8.32
C PHE A 20 -4.32 -23.11 -8.18
N THR A 21 -3.26 -23.69 -8.76
CA THR A 21 -3.01 -25.13 -8.68
C THR A 21 -1.84 -25.53 -7.77
N ALA A 22 -1.08 -24.57 -7.24
CA ALA A 22 0.01 -24.85 -6.30
C ALA A 22 -0.53 -24.93 -4.87
N GLY A 23 -0.47 -26.13 -4.30
CA GLY A 23 -0.92 -26.41 -2.92
C GLY A 23 -0.12 -25.63 -1.86
N ALA A 24 -0.60 -25.68 -0.63
CA ALA A 24 -0.26 -24.88 0.56
C ALA A 24 1.23 -24.69 0.92
N SER A 25 2.17 -25.35 0.27
CA SER A 25 3.63 -25.16 0.51
C SER A 25 4.26 -23.96 -0.24
N GLY A 26 3.49 -23.21 -1.03
CA GLY A 26 3.95 -22.08 -1.84
C GLY A 26 3.59 -20.69 -1.32
N ILE A 27 2.97 -20.57 -0.14
CA ILE A 27 2.33 -19.33 0.36
C ILE A 27 3.33 -18.15 0.47
N ASN A 28 4.58 -18.40 0.86
CA ASN A 28 5.60 -17.34 0.98
C ASN A 28 6.06 -16.76 -0.38
N ASN A 29 5.81 -17.45 -1.48
CA ASN A 29 6.18 -16.99 -2.82
C ASN A 29 5.03 -16.30 -3.57
N VAL A 30 3.77 -16.53 -3.20
CA VAL A 30 2.59 -16.01 -3.90
C VAL A 30 2.45 -14.49 -3.68
N ASN A 31 2.65 -14.00 -2.45
CA ASN A 31 2.60 -12.55 -2.17
C ASN A 31 3.67 -11.77 -2.96
N LYS A 32 4.85 -12.36 -3.14
CA LYS A 32 5.95 -11.76 -3.91
C LYS A 32 5.61 -11.61 -5.41
N PHE A 33 4.95 -12.62 -6.02
CA PHE A 33 4.67 -12.64 -7.46
C PHE A 33 3.49 -11.74 -7.85
N VAL A 34 2.43 -11.71 -7.05
CA VAL A 34 1.23 -10.91 -7.34
C VAL A 34 1.55 -9.41 -7.29
N TYR A 35 2.40 -8.97 -6.37
CA TYR A 35 2.75 -7.57 -6.22
C TYR A 35 3.70 -7.06 -7.32
N THR A 36 4.74 -7.82 -7.65
CA THR A 36 5.71 -7.45 -8.71
C THR A 36 5.07 -7.38 -10.09
N ALA A 37 4.08 -8.23 -10.38
CA ALA A 37 3.37 -8.23 -11.66
C ALA A 37 2.36 -7.09 -11.81
N LEU A 38 1.91 -6.47 -10.71
CA LEU A 38 0.86 -5.43 -10.73
C LEU A 38 1.41 -4.00 -10.68
N TYR A 39 2.68 -3.79 -10.30
CA TYR A 39 3.27 -2.47 -10.07
C TYR A 39 4.49 -2.13 -10.93
N THR A 40 4.85 -2.92 -11.93
CA THR A 40 5.79 -2.48 -12.96
C THR A 40 5.06 -1.54 -13.91
N GLU A 41 5.27 -0.23 -13.76
CA GLU A 41 4.93 0.73 -14.80
C GLU A 41 5.67 0.35 -16.10
N PRO A 42 5.03 0.47 -17.28
CA PRO A 42 5.74 0.33 -18.53
C PRO A 42 6.80 1.43 -18.60
N ALA A 43 8.06 1.05 -18.71
CA ALA A 43 9.17 1.98 -18.93
C ALA A 43 8.84 2.91 -20.09
N GLY A 44 8.71 4.20 -19.81
CA GLY A 44 8.69 5.25 -20.80
C GLY A 44 10.03 5.29 -21.53
N PRO A 45 10.11 5.87 -22.75
CA PRO A 45 11.34 5.91 -23.51
C PRO A 45 12.45 6.61 -22.70
N GLU A 46 13.58 5.93 -22.57
CA GLU A 46 14.79 6.47 -21.95
C GLU A 46 15.22 7.75 -22.67
N VAL A 47 15.18 8.86 -21.92
CA VAL A 47 15.87 10.08 -22.34
C VAL A 47 17.29 9.97 -21.78
N SER A 48 18.24 9.72 -22.68
CA SER A 48 19.65 9.71 -22.37
C SER A 48 20.13 11.10 -21.96
N VAL A 49 20.53 11.24 -20.70
CA VAL A 49 21.29 12.40 -20.21
C VAL A 49 22.77 12.05 -20.29
N PRO A 50 23.64 12.90 -20.88
CA PRO A 50 25.06 12.56 -21.01
C PRO A 50 25.76 12.52 -19.64
N GLU A 51 26.48 11.44 -19.44
CA GLU A 51 27.36 11.18 -18.31
C GLU A 51 28.57 12.14 -18.34
N GLN A 52 28.74 12.94 -17.30
CA GLN A 52 29.99 13.65 -17.06
C GLN A 52 30.96 12.71 -16.36
N ALA A 53 32.07 12.46 -17.02
CA ALA A 53 33.20 11.70 -16.52
C ALA A 53 33.89 12.44 -15.37
N ASP A 54 34.06 11.81 -14.23
CA ASP A 54 35.07 12.18 -13.25
C ASP A 54 36.03 11.03 -13.07
N THR A 55 37.24 11.31 -13.52
CA THR A 55 38.46 10.52 -13.37
C THR A 55 38.93 10.57 -11.92
N ASN A 56 39.21 9.43 -11.29
CA ASN A 56 40.35 9.34 -10.41
C ASN A 56 40.89 7.90 -10.29
N GLU A 57 42.19 7.83 -10.42
CA GLU A 57 43.05 6.68 -10.60
C GLU A 57 43.19 5.82 -9.36
N GLN A 58 43.45 4.54 -9.66
CA GLN A 58 44.02 3.53 -8.73
C GLN A 58 45.49 3.84 -8.35
N PRO A 59 46.04 3.15 -7.34
CA PRO A 59 46.87 2.04 -7.72
C PRO A 59 46.67 0.72 -6.96
N ALA A 60 47.10 -0.33 -7.66
CA ALA A 60 47.16 -1.72 -7.31
C ALA A 60 48.35 -2.08 -6.44
N GLU A 61 48.29 -3.26 -5.84
CA GLU A 61 49.30 -4.28 -5.57
C GLU A 61 48.81 -5.15 -4.39
N GLY A 62 48.88 -6.43 -4.34
CA GLY A 62 49.53 -7.48 -5.09
C GLY A 62 49.40 -8.79 -4.33
N ALA A 63 49.26 -9.83 -5.09
CA ALA A 63 49.82 -11.17 -5.02
C ALA A 63 49.60 -12.10 -3.80
N GLU A 64 49.08 -13.25 -4.11
CA GLU A 64 49.66 -14.64 -3.96
C GLU A 64 49.54 -15.27 -2.56
N GLU A 65 49.35 -16.52 -2.34
CA GLU A 65 49.37 -17.81 -3.06
C GLU A 65 48.68 -18.91 -2.21
N THR A 66 48.02 -19.80 -2.79
CA THR A 66 48.07 -21.25 -2.97
C THR A 66 47.89 -22.24 -1.81
N VAL A 67 47.10 -23.24 -2.17
CA VAL A 67 47.32 -24.70 -2.16
C VAL A 67 46.82 -25.56 -0.98
N SER A 68 45.86 -26.40 -1.34
CA SER A 68 45.85 -27.89 -1.31
C SER A 68 45.66 -28.57 0.05
N THR A 69 44.95 -29.62 0.26
CA THR A 69 44.62 -30.93 -0.32
C THR A 69 43.76 -31.70 0.68
N ALA A 70 42.71 -32.28 0.25
CA ALA A 70 42.37 -33.69 0.02
C ALA A 70 42.31 -34.69 1.20
N ALA A 71 41.20 -35.44 1.17
CA ALA A 71 40.97 -36.86 1.46
C ALA A 71 40.86 -37.28 2.93
N SER A 72 39.97 -38.08 3.40
CA SER A 72 39.37 -39.35 2.90
C SER A 72 38.40 -39.89 3.97
N ALA A 73 37.41 -40.61 3.52
CA ALA A 73 36.53 -41.46 4.36
C ALA A 73 37.26 -42.76 4.77
N PRO A 74 36.73 -43.51 5.75
CA PRO A 74 36.19 -44.80 5.39
C PRO A 74 34.89 -45.24 6.07
N GLN A 75 34.24 -46.15 5.39
CA GLN A 75 33.05 -46.92 5.74
C GLN A 75 33.33 -47.89 6.91
N SER A 76 32.26 -48.28 7.66
CA SER A 76 31.68 -49.64 7.72
C SER A 76 31.00 -49.89 9.07
N GLY A 77 29.90 -50.65 8.99
CA GLY A 77 29.42 -51.46 10.10
C GLY A 77 27.91 -51.56 10.24
N ALA A 78 27.28 -52.45 9.50
CA ALA A 78 25.90 -52.87 9.73
C ALA A 78 25.78 -53.70 11.00
N ALA A 79 24.72 -53.49 11.79
CA ALA A 79 24.21 -54.45 12.73
C ALA A 79 22.70 -54.36 12.79
N GLU A 80 22.08 -55.47 12.37
CA GLU A 80 20.67 -55.80 12.40
C GLU A 80 20.24 -56.07 13.85
N SER A 81 19.12 -55.48 14.30
CA SER A 81 18.43 -55.95 15.49
C SER A 81 16.93 -55.75 15.38
N ALA A 82 16.21 -56.77 15.82
CA ALA A 82 14.80 -57.14 15.66
C ALA A 82 13.76 -56.11 16.21
N PRO A 83 12.46 -56.28 15.85
CA PRO A 83 11.44 -55.25 16.06
C PRO A 83 10.95 -55.18 17.50
N ALA A 84 10.98 -53.97 18.06
CA ALA A 84 10.35 -53.65 19.32
C ALA A 84 8.88 -53.29 19.14
N LYS A 85 8.02 -53.80 20.03
CA LYS A 85 6.58 -53.56 20.11
C LYS A 85 6.24 -52.07 20.15
N ALA A 86 5.25 -51.67 19.34
CA ALA A 86 4.67 -50.35 19.35
C ALA A 86 4.06 -49.98 20.71
N PRO A 87 4.26 -48.75 21.22
CA PRO A 87 3.56 -48.23 22.38
C PRO A 87 2.08 -47.93 22.04
N PRO A 88 1.18 -47.92 23.05
CA PRO A 88 -0.23 -47.63 22.83
C PRO A 88 -0.43 -46.20 22.30
N ALA A 89 -1.37 -46.05 21.35
CA ALA A 89 -1.75 -44.80 20.75
C ALA A 89 -2.13 -43.77 21.82
N GLN A 90 -1.47 -42.63 21.83
CA GLN A 90 -1.92 -41.48 22.58
C GLN A 90 -3.22 -40.94 21.94
N PRO A 91 -4.18 -40.44 22.75
CA PRO A 91 -5.37 -39.83 22.20
C PRO A 91 -4.97 -38.63 21.35
N GLU A 92 -5.57 -38.53 20.17
CA GLU A 92 -5.43 -37.41 19.24
C GLU A 92 -5.80 -36.11 19.97
N PRO A 93 -4.96 -35.05 19.94
CA PRO A 93 -5.31 -33.81 20.60
C PRO A 93 -6.55 -33.19 19.93
N GLU A 94 -7.56 -32.88 20.74
CA GLU A 94 -8.70 -32.08 20.28
C GLU A 94 -8.21 -30.84 19.50
N PRO A 95 -8.86 -30.46 18.38
CA PRO A 95 -8.48 -29.30 17.64
C PRO A 95 -8.55 -28.06 18.56
N ALA A 96 -7.38 -27.51 18.86
CA ALA A 96 -7.28 -26.31 19.66
C ALA A 96 -8.17 -25.24 19.02
N LYS A 97 -9.15 -24.72 19.78
CA LYS A 97 -9.89 -23.51 19.39
C LYS A 97 -8.88 -22.48 18.91
N ALA A 98 -9.01 -22.08 17.65
CA ALA A 98 -8.14 -21.10 17.04
C ALA A 98 -8.12 -19.84 17.93
N VAL A 99 -7.06 -19.67 18.70
CA VAL A 99 -6.76 -18.41 19.36
C VAL A 99 -6.61 -17.41 18.24
N GLN A 100 -7.51 -16.42 18.16
CA GLN A 100 -7.38 -15.35 17.17
C GLN A 100 -5.98 -14.77 17.31
N SER A 101 -5.14 -15.00 16.32
CA SER A 101 -3.78 -14.48 16.29
C SER A 101 -3.86 -12.96 16.40
N PRO A 102 -3.12 -12.31 17.32
CA PRO A 102 -3.05 -10.85 17.39
C PRO A 102 -2.38 -10.24 16.16
N GLU A 103 -1.82 -11.05 15.26
CA GLU A 103 -1.16 -10.65 14.03
C GLU A 103 -2.17 -10.18 12.98
N LYS A 104 -1.90 -9.03 12.35
CA LYS A 104 -2.66 -8.57 11.19
C LYS A 104 -2.14 -9.26 9.93
N ARG A 105 -3.00 -10.04 9.27
CA ARG A 105 -2.77 -10.63 7.96
C ARG A 105 -3.76 -10.00 6.99
N ALA A 106 -3.27 -9.05 6.17
CA ALA A 106 -4.11 -8.20 5.35
C ALA A 106 -3.74 -8.29 3.87
N VAL A 107 -4.67 -7.87 3.01
CA VAL A 107 -4.46 -7.66 1.58
C VAL A 107 -5.05 -6.32 1.17
N TRP A 108 -4.39 -5.63 0.24
CA TRP A 108 -4.91 -4.42 -0.40
C TRP A 108 -5.73 -4.77 -1.63
N ILE A 109 -6.89 -4.10 -1.80
CA ILE A 109 -7.73 -4.17 -3.00
C ILE A 109 -7.84 -2.74 -3.52
N SER A 110 -7.20 -2.46 -4.66
CA SER A 110 -7.05 -1.13 -5.22
C SER A 110 -8.02 -0.85 -6.38
N PHE A 111 -7.96 0.36 -6.92
CA PHE A 111 -8.68 0.73 -8.14
C PHE A 111 -8.31 -0.14 -9.35
N LEU A 112 -7.14 -0.78 -9.35
CA LEU A 112 -6.74 -1.69 -10.44
C LEU A 112 -7.60 -2.97 -10.47
N GLU A 113 -7.97 -3.51 -9.30
CA GLU A 113 -8.93 -4.61 -9.20
C GLU A 113 -10.33 -4.13 -9.57
N TYR A 114 -10.71 -2.90 -9.18
CA TYR A 114 -12.02 -2.34 -9.49
C TYR A 114 -12.26 -2.17 -10.99
N GLN A 115 -11.22 -1.94 -11.79
CA GLN A 115 -11.34 -1.93 -13.24
C GLN A 115 -11.98 -3.21 -13.78
N LYS A 116 -11.76 -4.35 -13.13
CA LYS A 116 -12.27 -5.66 -13.56
C LYS A 116 -13.63 -6.00 -12.95
N ILE A 117 -13.82 -5.65 -11.68
CA ILE A 117 -14.95 -6.13 -10.88
C ILE A 117 -16.04 -5.10 -10.63
N LEU A 118 -15.74 -3.80 -10.80
CA LEU A 118 -16.65 -2.70 -10.49
C LEU A 118 -17.03 -1.89 -11.74
N ASN A 119 -16.08 -1.57 -12.62
CA ASN A 119 -16.32 -0.70 -13.77
C ASN A 119 -17.38 -1.28 -14.70
N GLY A 120 -18.46 -0.51 -14.95
CA GLY A 120 -19.57 -0.92 -15.80
C GLY A 120 -20.38 -2.12 -15.28
N LYS A 121 -20.24 -2.49 -14.00
CA LYS A 121 -20.97 -3.61 -13.39
C LYS A 121 -22.24 -3.15 -12.69
N THR A 122 -23.23 -4.02 -12.67
CA THR A 122 -24.38 -3.89 -11.79
C THR A 122 -23.99 -4.21 -10.35
N GLU A 123 -24.78 -3.73 -9.38
CA GLU A 123 -24.60 -4.06 -7.96
C GLU A 123 -24.47 -5.56 -7.71
N LYS A 124 -25.35 -6.38 -8.32
CA LYS A 124 -25.34 -7.84 -8.20
C LYS A 124 -24.04 -8.46 -8.74
N GLN A 125 -23.52 -7.96 -9.86
CA GLN A 125 -22.25 -8.45 -10.45
C GLN A 125 -21.06 -8.07 -9.59
N PHE A 126 -21.01 -6.82 -9.13
CA PHE A 126 -19.97 -6.37 -8.20
C PHE A 126 -19.98 -7.19 -6.93
N LYS A 127 -21.13 -7.31 -6.27
CA LYS A 127 -21.29 -8.12 -5.06
C LYS A 127 -20.80 -9.56 -5.26
N SER A 128 -21.21 -10.21 -6.36
CA SER A 128 -20.76 -11.56 -6.66
C SER A 128 -19.24 -11.66 -6.83
N SER A 129 -18.60 -10.65 -7.41
CA SER A 129 -17.15 -10.62 -7.62
C SER A 129 -16.41 -10.39 -6.32
N ILE A 130 -16.80 -9.39 -5.53
CA ILE A 130 -16.12 -9.07 -4.27
C ILE A 130 -16.27 -10.17 -3.23
N CYS A 131 -17.41 -10.88 -3.21
CA CYS A 131 -17.60 -12.06 -2.38
C CYS A 131 -16.53 -13.12 -2.66
N LYS A 132 -16.21 -13.40 -3.93
CA LYS A 132 -15.17 -14.38 -4.29
C LYS A 132 -13.78 -13.95 -3.79
N TYR A 133 -13.46 -12.66 -3.88
CA TYR A 133 -12.21 -12.12 -3.33
C TYR A 133 -12.14 -12.34 -1.81
N PHE A 134 -13.22 -12.03 -1.10
CA PHE A 134 -13.27 -12.17 0.35
C PHE A 134 -13.34 -13.64 0.81
N ASP A 135 -13.99 -14.51 0.04
CA ASP A 135 -13.95 -15.97 0.28
C ASP A 135 -12.51 -16.49 0.19
N SER A 136 -11.78 -16.10 -0.85
CA SER A 136 -10.35 -16.44 -0.98
C SER A 136 -9.51 -15.87 0.16
N CYS A 137 -9.75 -14.62 0.58
CA CYS A 137 -9.05 -14.03 1.72
C CYS A 137 -9.25 -14.87 3.00
N ALA A 138 -10.48 -15.27 3.29
CA ALA A 138 -10.79 -16.11 4.45
C ALA A 138 -10.15 -17.50 4.33
N GLU A 139 -10.21 -18.14 3.16
CA GLU A 139 -9.59 -19.42 2.86
C GLU A 139 -8.07 -19.42 3.07
N TYR A 140 -7.40 -18.35 2.67
CA TYR A 140 -5.95 -18.17 2.89
C TYR A 140 -5.60 -17.70 4.32
N GLY A 141 -6.57 -17.62 5.22
CA GLY A 141 -6.36 -17.25 6.61
C GLY A 141 -6.03 -15.79 6.84
N LEU A 142 -6.34 -14.90 5.87
CA LEU A 142 -6.31 -13.46 6.09
C LEU A 142 -7.42 -13.07 7.07
N ASN A 143 -7.19 -12.00 7.82
CA ASN A 143 -8.15 -11.49 8.79
C ASN A 143 -8.57 -10.04 8.55
N THR A 144 -7.96 -9.38 7.57
CA THR A 144 -8.22 -7.97 7.26
C THR A 144 -8.14 -7.75 5.75
N VAL A 145 -9.07 -6.98 5.21
CA VAL A 145 -9.01 -6.44 3.85
C VAL A 145 -8.90 -4.92 3.91
N ILE A 146 -7.98 -4.36 3.13
CA ILE A 146 -7.76 -2.92 3.02
C ILE A 146 -8.25 -2.52 1.63
N VAL A 147 -9.43 -1.91 1.56
CA VAL A 147 -10.11 -1.61 0.30
C VAL A 147 -10.00 -0.13 -0.03
N GLN A 148 -9.62 0.19 -1.26
CA GLN A 148 -9.47 1.58 -1.66
C GLN A 148 -10.84 2.26 -1.76
N ALA A 149 -11.11 3.20 -0.85
CA ALA A 149 -12.32 4.00 -0.81
C ALA A 149 -12.18 5.31 -1.61
N ARG A 150 -10.92 5.84 -1.71
CA ARG A 150 -10.61 7.05 -2.46
C ARG A 150 -9.24 6.96 -3.09
N SER A 151 -9.13 7.08 -4.41
CA SER A 151 -7.87 6.91 -5.16
C SER A 151 -7.34 8.21 -5.77
N HIS A 152 -8.20 9.05 -6.35
CA HIS A 152 -7.83 10.22 -7.16
C HIS A 152 -8.76 11.42 -6.89
N SER A 153 -8.95 11.78 -5.63
CA SER A 153 -9.97 12.77 -5.23
C SER A 153 -11.37 12.43 -5.76
N ASP A 154 -11.69 11.15 -5.70
CA ASP A 154 -12.92 10.50 -6.15
C ASP A 154 -13.41 9.53 -5.08
N ALA A 155 -14.54 8.85 -5.26
CA ALA A 155 -15.07 7.95 -4.27
C ALA A 155 -15.59 6.64 -4.87
N TYR A 156 -15.39 5.55 -4.13
CA TYR A 156 -16.04 4.24 -4.31
C TYR A 156 -17.11 4.00 -3.24
N TYR A 157 -17.73 5.09 -2.76
CA TYR A 157 -18.80 5.11 -1.79
C TYR A 157 -19.70 6.33 -2.07
N LYS A 158 -20.92 6.34 -1.55
CA LYS A 158 -21.79 7.50 -1.69
C LYS A 158 -21.27 8.66 -0.87
N SER A 159 -20.60 9.58 -1.53
CA SER A 159 -19.96 10.75 -0.91
C SER A 159 -20.75 12.03 -1.22
N ALA A 160 -20.83 12.93 -0.24
CA ALA A 160 -21.28 14.29 -0.42
C ALA A 160 -20.15 15.23 -0.87
N TYR A 161 -18.89 14.83 -0.72
CA TYR A 161 -17.70 15.63 -1.03
C TYR A 161 -17.06 15.26 -2.38
N PHE A 162 -17.00 13.98 -2.71
CA PHE A 162 -16.24 13.46 -3.85
C PHE A 162 -17.15 12.90 -4.95
N PRO A 163 -16.82 13.14 -6.23
CA PRO A 163 -17.51 12.49 -7.33
C PRO A 163 -17.25 10.98 -7.33
N ALA A 164 -18.17 10.21 -7.91
CA ALA A 164 -17.92 8.80 -8.18
C ALA A 164 -16.73 8.63 -9.12
N SER A 165 -15.87 7.68 -8.82
CA SER A 165 -14.68 7.38 -9.60
C SER A 165 -15.02 6.95 -11.04
N LEU A 166 -14.16 7.32 -12.00
CA LEU A 166 -14.24 6.82 -13.38
C LEU A 166 -14.12 5.28 -13.45
N TRP A 167 -13.46 4.66 -12.49
CA TRP A 167 -13.34 3.20 -12.36
C TRP A 167 -14.62 2.52 -11.84
N PHE A 168 -15.63 3.34 -11.50
CA PHE A 168 -16.93 2.88 -11.10
C PHE A 168 -18.00 3.19 -12.16
N THR A 169 -17.99 4.40 -12.74
CA THR A 169 -19.06 4.90 -13.60
C THR A 169 -18.63 5.21 -15.03
N GLU A 170 -17.44 4.69 -15.48
CA GLU A 170 -16.80 4.95 -16.78
C GLU A 170 -16.41 6.42 -17.01
N LYS A 171 -17.02 7.35 -16.31
CA LYS A 171 -16.71 8.79 -16.22
C LYS A 171 -16.92 9.25 -14.79
N ARG A 172 -16.20 10.29 -14.39
CA ARG A 172 -16.46 10.93 -13.08
C ARG A 172 -17.85 11.53 -13.07
N LYS A 173 -18.67 11.18 -12.09
CA LYS A 173 -20.07 11.63 -11.97
C LYS A 173 -20.41 11.98 -10.52
N ASN A 174 -21.42 12.82 -10.32
CA ASN A 174 -21.95 13.14 -8.99
C ASN A 174 -23.00 12.13 -8.49
N THR A 175 -23.25 11.08 -9.26
CA THR A 175 -24.26 10.06 -8.94
C THR A 175 -23.62 8.69 -8.80
N PHE A 176 -24.07 7.97 -7.79
CA PHE A 176 -23.58 6.63 -7.47
C PHE A 176 -24.69 5.61 -7.80
N PRO A 177 -24.50 4.69 -8.78
CA PRO A 177 -25.52 3.67 -9.11
C PRO A 177 -25.88 2.78 -7.93
N PHE A 178 -24.92 2.47 -7.08
CA PHE A 178 -25.06 1.74 -5.81
C PHE A 178 -23.94 2.18 -4.85
N ASP A 179 -23.74 1.50 -3.73
CA ASP A 179 -22.73 1.84 -2.75
C ASP A 179 -21.68 0.70 -2.61
N PRO A 180 -20.55 0.77 -3.34
CA PRO A 180 -19.54 -0.29 -3.28
C PRO A 180 -18.96 -0.52 -1.90
N LEU A 181 -18.64 0.56 -1.15
CA LEU A 181 -18.05 0.44 0.18
C LEU A 181 -19.01 -0.23 1.17
N LYS A 182 -20.28 0.15 1.14
CA LYS A 182 -21.31 -0.50 1.96
C LYS A 182 -21.37 -2.01 1.71
N ILE A 183 -21.37 -2.41 0.43
CA ILE A 183 -21.38 -3.83 0.05
C ILE A 183 -20.12 -4.53 0.57
N MET A 184 -18.96 -3.90 0.42
CA MET A 184 -17.69 -4.48 0.89
C MET A 184 -17.66 -4.63 2.41
N VAL A 185 -18.13 -3.65 3.17
CA VAL A 185 -18.24 -3.72 4.63
C VAL A 185 -19.13 -4.90 5.05
N ASP A 186 -20.34 -4.95 4.51
CA ASP A 186 -21.30 -5.99 4.85
C ASP A 186 -20.78 -7.41 4.53
N GLU A 187 -20.13 -7.56 3.38
CA GLU A 187 -19.64 -8.87 2.93
C GLU A 187 -18.32 -9.31 3.61
N ALA A 188 -17.47 -8.37 4.01
CA ALA A 188 -16.28 -8.65 4.82
C ALA A 188 -16.67 -9.15 6.21
N HIS A 189 -17.54 -8.43 6.90
CA HIS A 189 -18.00 -8.78 8.25
C HIS A 189 -18.75 -10.13 8.30
N LYS A 190 -19.54 -10.48 7.27
CA LYS A 190 -20.16 -11.81 7.17
C LYS A 190 -19.15 -12.96 7.15
N ARG A 191 -17.91 -12.70 6.77
CA ARG A 191 -16.81 -13.66 6.70
C ARG A 191 -15.85 -13.56 7.88
N GLY A 192 -16.16 -12.71 8.86
CA GLY A 192 -15.28 -12.44 10.00
C GLY A 192 -14.00 -11.68 9.63
N LEU A 193 -13.95 -11.06 8.44
CA LEU A 193 -12.85 -10.20 8.02
C LEU A 193 -13.07 -8.79 8.55
N LYS A 194 -12.02 -8.17 9.05
CA LYS A 194 -11.96 -6.71 9.28
C LYS A 194 -11.80 -5.99 7.95
N ILE A 195 -12.35 -4.79 7.88
CA ILE A 195 -12.25 -3.96 6.68
C ILE A 195 -11.75 -2.56 7.01
N GLU A 196 -10.71 -2.11 6.31
CA GLU A 196 -10.17 -0.76 6.44
C GLU A 196 -10.37 0.00 5.14
N ALA A 197 -10.84 1.25 5.24
CA ALA A 197 -11.01 2.13 4.09
C ALA A 197 -9.69 2.82 3.76
N TRP A 198 -9.13 2.49 2.61
CA TRP A 198 -7.90 3.10 2.11
C TRP A 198 -8.20 4.39 1.36
N VAL A 199 -7.57 5.46 1.79
CA VAL A 199 -7.70 6.81 1.24
C VAL A 199 -6.33 7.32 0.81
N ASN A 200 -6.23 7.75 -0.45
CA ASN A 200 -5.13 8.59 -0.91
C ASN A 200 -5.47 10.05 -0.57
N PRO A 201 -4.68 10.76 0.25
CA PRO A 201 -5.10 12.05 0.78
C PRO A 201 -5.11 13.19 -0.25
N TYR A 202 -4.15 13.23 -1.18
CA TYR A 202 -3.91 14.44 -1.97
C TYR A 202 -3.96 14.26 -3.49
N ARG A 203 -3.73 13.04 -4.00
CA ARG A 203 -3.72 12.81 -5.44
C ARG A 203 -5.10 13.04 -6.05
N GLY A 204 -5.16 13.90 -7.08
CA GLY A 204 -6.33 14.15 -7.88
C GLY A 204 -6.38 13.30 -9.15
N ASN A 205 -7.28 13.65 -10.05
CA ASN A 205 -7.43 13.01 -11.35
C ASN A 205 -6.27 13.37 -12.30
N LYS A 206 -6.14 12.60 -13.38
CA LYS A 206 -5.23 12.97 -14.46
C LYS A 206 -5.66 14.28 -15.13
N ILE A 207 -4.67 15.06 -15.57
CA ILE A 207 -4.90 16.33 -16.28
C ILE A 207 -5.71 16.10 -17.56
N SER A 208 -5.57 14.93 -18.18
CA SER A 208 -6.30 14.53 -19.40
C SER A 208 -7.73 14.03 -19.16
N GLU A 209 -8.16 13.88 -17.90
CA GLU A 209 -9.50 13.38 -17.55
C GLU A 209 -10.53 14.51 -17.46
N GLU A 210 -11.76 14.22 -17.85
CA GLU A 210 -12.87 15.15 -17.66
C GLU A 210 -13.26 15.23 -16.18
N PHE A 211 -13.60 16.43 -15.72
CA PHE A 211 -14.12 16.65 -14.39
C PHE A 211 -15.61 16.29 -14.29
N ALA A 212 -16.02 15.85 -13.11
CA ALA A 212 -17.44 15.87 -12.76
C ALA A 212 -17.92 17.32 -12.58
N GLU A 213 -19.23 17.54 -12.63
CA GLU A 213 -19.82 18.88 -12.50
C GLU A 213 -19.42 19.57 -11.19
N ASN A 214 -19.48 18.82 -10.06
CA ASN A 214 -19.14 19.32 -8.73
C ASN A 214 -17.74 18.89 -8.26
N ASP A 215 -16.81 18.65 -9.19
CA ASP A 215 -15.47 18.28 -8.82
C ASP A 215 -14.75 19.46 -8.17
N ILE A 216 -14.29 19.29 -6.93
CA ILE A 216 -13.61 20.35 -6.20
C ILE A 216 -12.30 20.76 -6.86
N ILE A 217 -11.59 19.82 -7.51
CA ILE A 217 -10.37 20.13 -8.24
C ILE A 217 -10.67 21.13 -9.35
N LYS A 218 -11.75 20.92 -10.12
CA LYS A 218 -12.20 21.85 -11.13
C LYS A 218 -12.47 23.26 -10.56
N ALA A 219 -13.15 23.30 -9.42
CA ALA A 219 -13.47 24.57 -8.76
C ALA A 219 -12.22 25.31 -8.21
N TRP A 220 -11.13 24.59 -7.98
CA TRP A 220 -9.89 25.12 -7.40
C TRP A 220 -8.73 25.26 -8.39
N LEU A 221 -8.93 24.98 -9.69
CA LEU A 221 -7.85 25.05 -10.71
C LEU A 221 -7.12 26.38 -10.77
N ASP A 222 -7.84 27.48 -10.59
CA ASP A 222 -7.28 28.86 -10.65
C ASP A 222 -6.94 29.39 -9.25
N THR A 223 -6.67 28.52 -8.30
CA THR A 223 -6.33 28.86 -6.91
C THR A 223 -5.06 28.13 -6.46
N ASP A 224 -4.50 28.55 -5.31
CA ASP A 224 -3.33 27.88 -4.70
C ASP A 224 -3.66 26.53 -4.06
N LYS A 225 -4.93 26.08 -4.08
CA LYS A 225 -5.39 24.85 -3.44
C LYS A 225 -5.13 23.59 -4.26
N VAL A 226 -4.86 23.73 -5.55
CA VAL A 226 -4.58 22.65 -6.49
C VAL A 226 -3.38 23.02 -7.35
N PHE A 227 -2.50 22.08 -7.60
CA PHE A 227 -1.41 22.21 -8.55
C PHE A 227 -1.28 20.97 -9.43
N ALA A 228 -0.66 21.14 -10.59
CA ALA A 228 -0.32 20.05 -11.49
C ALA A 228 1.10 19.55 -11.19
N CYS A 229 1.30 18.23 -11.16
CA CYS A 229 2.62 17.61 -11.08
C CYS A 229 2.61 16.30 -11.89
N GLY A 230 3.50 16.19 -12.88
CA GLY A 230 3.47 15.09 -13.84
C GLY A 230 2.14 15.04 -14.60
N GLU A 231 1.49 13.89 -14.61
CA GLU A 231 0.21 13.70 -15.32
C GLU A 231 -1.03 13.99 -14.45
N TYR A 232 -0.85 14.38 -13.18
CA TYR A 232 -1.95 14.48 -12.21
C TYR A 232 -2.10 15.87 -11.63
N TYR A 233 -3.31 16.20 -11.23
CA TYR A 233 -3.57 17.25 -10.27
C TYR A 233 -3.35 16.74 -8.86
N TYR A 234 -2.96 17.64 -7.96
CA TYR A 234 -2.81 17.38 -6.53
C TYR A 234 -3.48 18.48 -5.74
N LEU A 235 -4.18 18.08 -4.69
CA LEU A 235 -4.63 18.97 -3.63
C LEU A 235 -3.40 19.47 -2.87
N ASN A 236 -3.27 20.80 -2.67
CA ASN A 236 -2.10 21.39 -2.05
C ASN A 236 -2.09 21.18 -0.52
N PRO A 237 -1.16 20.36 0.03
CA PRO A 237 -1.11 20.13 1.47
C PRO A 237 -0.83 21.37 2.31
N GLY A 238 -0.26 22.42 1.70
CA GLY A 238 0.04 23.71 2.33
C GLY A 238 -1.18 24.55 2.65
N GLU A 239 -2.33 24.30 2.02
CA GLU A 239 -3.55 25.08 2.16
C GLU A 239 -4.46 24.51 3.28
N PRO A 240 -4.81 25.30 4.31
CA PRO A 240 -5.68 24.84 5.41
C PRO A 240 -7.03 24.33 4.96
N GLU A 241 -7.66 24.95 3.97
CA GLU A 241 -8.96 24.55 3.43
C GLU A 241 -8.90 23.19 2.74
N VAL A 242 -7.76 22.84 2.12
CA VAL A 242 -7.51 21.52 1.57
C VAL A 242 -7.45 20.49 2.69
N MET A 243 -6.77 20.80 3.79
CA MET A 243 -6.74 19.90 4.95
C MET A 243 -8.16 19.66 5.49
N ASP A 244 -8.97 20.72 5.64
CA ASP A 244 -10.36 20.60 6.09
C ASP A 244 -11.18 19.70 5.15
N TYR A 245 -11.02 19.88 3.84
CA TYR A 245 -11.71 19.07 2.83
C TYR A 245 -11.34 17.59 2.91
N VAL A 246 -10.04 17.29 3.03
CA VAL A 246 -9.56 15.91 3.18
C VAL A 246 -10.08 15.27 4.45
N VAL A 247 -10.01 15.98 5.58
CA VAL A 247 -10.49 15.52 6.89
C VAL A 247 -12.00 15.28 6.86
N ASN A 248 -12.78 16.18 6.27
CA ASN A 248 -14.24 16.03 6.15
C ASN A 248 -14.62 14.77 5.37
N GLY A 249 -13.91 14.47 4.28
CA GLY A 249 -14.14 13.24 3.53
C GLY A 249 -13.78 11.96 4.29
N ILE A 250 -12.80 12.02 5.19
CA ILE A 250 -12.44 10.89 6.06
C ILE A 250 -13.49 10.71 7.16
N THR A 251 -13.92 11.80 7.78
CA THR A 251 -14.96 11.74 8.82
C THR A 251 -16.29 11.29 8.25
N GLU A 252 -16.62 11.65 7.00
CA GLU A 252 -17.78 11.11 6.27
C GLU A 252 -17.75 9.58 6.21
N ILE A 253 -16.59 8.98 5.87
CA ILE A 253 -16.45 7.52 5.85
C ILE A 253 -16.61 6.94 7.26
N VAL A 254 -15.95 7.51 8.25
CA VAL A 254 -15.99 7.04 9.64
C VAL A 254 -17.40 7.08 10.22
N GLU A 255 -18.17 8.10 9.92
CA GLU A 255 -19.54 8.28 10.44
C GLU A 255 -20.56 7.38 9.74
N ASN A 256 -20.43 7.19 8.43
CA ASN A 256 -21.45 6.53 7.62
C ASN A 256 -21.23 5.03 7.40
N TYR A 257 -20.01 4.51 7.65
CA TYR A 257 -19.69 3.11 7.38
C TYR A 257 -19.14 2.42 8.63
N ASP A 258 -19.50 1.16 8.81
CA ASP A 258 -19.02 0.31 9.90
C ASP A 258 -17.68 -0.33 9.53
N ILE A 259 -16.68 0.53 9.27
CA ILE A 259 -15.31 0.13 8.98
C ILE A 259 -14.52 -0.14 10.27
N ASP A 260 -13.51 -1.00 10.20
CA ASP A 260 -12.59 -1.30 11.31
C ASP A 260 -11.37 -0.38 11.35
N GLY A 261 -11.15 0.41 10.30
CA GLY A 261 -10.03 1.34 10.22
C GLY A 261 -10.05 2.25 8.99
N ILE A 262 -9.19 3.26 9.07
CA ILE A 262 -8.76 4.10 7.95
C ILE A 262 -7.32 3.75 7.64
N HIS A 263 -6.96 3.74 6.35
CA HIS A 263 -5.62 3.46 5.89
C HIS A 263 -5.16 4.51 4.88
N PHE A 264 -3.94 5.05 5.07
CA PHE A 264 -3.27 5.88 4.08
C PHE A 264 -2.15 5.11 3.39
N ASP A 265 -1.91 5.42 2.12
CA ASP A 265 -0.72 4.99 1.37
C ASP A 265 0.44 5.99 1.52
N ASP A 266 1.40 5.99 0.59
CA ASP A 266 2.57 6.87 0.57
C ASP A 266 2.41 8.12 -0.30
N TYR A 267 1.24 8.35 -0.89
CA TYR A 267 0.98 9.49 -1.77
C TYR A 267 0.63 10.76 -0.99
N PHE A 268 1.64 11.35 -0.33
CA PHE A 268 1.54 12.68 0.27
C PHE A 268 1.94 13.75 -0.75
N TYR A 269 3.08 14.41 -0.60
CA TYR A 269 3.60 15.25 -1.67
C TYR A 269 4.10 14.42 -2.85
N PRO A 270 3.85 14.85 -4.10
CA PRO A 270 4.41 14.16 -5.26
C PRO A 270 5.92 14.39 -5.39
N ALA A 271 6.64 13.38 -5.86
CA ALA A 271 8.03 13.55 -6.24
C ALA A 271 8.14 14.60 -7.37
N GLY A 272 9.16 15.45 -7.31
CA GLY A 272 9.37 16.48 -8.33
C GLY A 272 8.43 17.67 -8.29
N ILE A 273 7.75 17.90 -7.16
CA ILE A 273 6.84 19.06 -6.97
C ILE A 273 7.48 20.42 -7.31
N GLY A 274 8.80 20.58 -7.20
CA GLY A 274 9.46 21.87 -7.42
C GLY A 274 8.93 22.98 -6.52
N GLY A 275 8.48 24.07 -7.12
CA GLY A 275 7.88 25.22 -6.43
C GLY A 275 6.36 25.32 -6.60
N ALA A 276 5.67 24.23 -6.90
CA ALA A 276 4.23 24.28 -7.19
C ALA A 276 3.36 24.73 -5.99
N ASP A 277 3.88 24.63 -4.77
CA ASP A 277 3.25 25.10 -3.53
C ASP A 277 3.85 26.41 -2.99
N ALA A 278 4.61 27.16 -3.81
CA ALA A 278 5.35 28.34 -3.35
C ALA A 278 4.44 29.43 -2.73
N ALA A 279 3.25 29.66 -3.27
CA ALA A 279 2.31 30.63 -2.73
C ALA A 279 1.82 30.24 -1.32
N ALA A 280 1.51 28.95 -1.10
CA ALA A 280 1.15 28.46 0.23
C ALA A 280 2.34 28.56 1.20
N TYR A 281 3.55 28.27 0.74
CA TYR A 281 4.76 28.42 1.55
C TYR A 281 5.01 29.89 1.92
N GLU A 282 4.89 30.83 0.98
CA GLU A 282 5.02 32.27 1.27
C GLU A 282 4.02 32.72 2.33
N LYS A 283 2.77 32.24 2.22
CA LYS A 283 1.67 32.63 3.10
C LYS A 283 1.75 31.99 4.49
N TYR A 284 2.17 30.73 4.58
CA TYR A 284 2.04 29.94 5.81
C TYR A 284 3.36 29.36 6.33
N GLY A 285 4.47 29.56 5.65
CA GLY A 285 5.77 28.97 5.98
C GLY A 285 6.35 29.42 7.31
N GLY A 286 6.06 30.67 7.74
CA GLY A 286 6.40 31.13 9.10
C GLY A 286 7.88 31.07 9.45
N GLY A 287 8.78 31.29 8.46
CA GLY A 287 10.23 31.25 8.67
C GLY A 287 10.87 29.86 8.64
N LYS A 288 10.08 28.79 8.41
CA LYS A 288 10.59 27.42 8.16
C LYS A 288 11.24 27.34 6.79
N THR A 289 12.15 26.41 6.59
CA THR A 289 12.56 26.01 5.24
C THR A 289 11.37 25.35 4.49
N VAL A 290 11.44 25.28 3.17
CA VAL A 290 10.40 24.62 2.34
C VAL A 290 10.20 23.17 2.78
N ALA A 291 11.28 22.44 3.07
CA ALA A 291 11.20 21.05 3.52
C ALA A 291 10.49 20.90 4.89
N GLU A 292 10.85 21.76 5.85
CA GLU A 292 10.20 21.78 7.16
C GLU A 292 8.71 22.16 7.05
N PHE A 293 8.37 23.12 6.21
CA PHE A 293 6.98 23.50 5.96
C PHE A 293 6.16 22.35 5.39
N ARG A 294 6.66 21.68 4.35
CA ARG A 294 5.98 20.55 3.73
C ARG A 294 5.81 19.40 4.70
N THR A 295 6.85 19.07 5.47
CA THR A 295 6.80 18.03 6.51
C THR A 295 5.78 18.37 7.60
N ASP A 296 5.73 19.62 8.03
CA ASP A 296 4.74 20.10 9.01
C ASP A 296 3.31 20.01 8.47
N CYS A 297 3.08 20.32 7.20
CA CYS A 297 1.76 20.18 6.56
C CYS A 297 1.28 18.73 6.56
N VAL A 298 2.15 17.78 6.22
CA VAL A 298 1.81 16.35 6.25
C VAL A 298 1.58 15.87 7.68
N ASN A 299 2.46 16.23 8.62
CA ASN A 299 2.31 15.85 10.03
C ASN A 299 1.00 16.38 10.64
N ARG A 300 0.63 17.62 10.32
CA ARG A 300 -0.65 18.21 10.78
C ARG A 300 -1.86 17.45 10.25
N LEU A 301 -1.86 17.06 8.96
CA LEU A 301 -2.94 16.22 8.42
C LEU A 301 -3.03 14.90 9.15
N VAL A 302 -1.90 14.18 9.26
CA VAL A 302 -1.86 12.84 9.87
C VAL A 302 -2.35 12.88 11.32
N SER A 303 -1.86 13.82 12.13
CA SER A 303 -2.27 14.00 13.51
C SER A 303 -3.74 14.40 13.64
N ARG A 304 -4.22 15.29 12.78
CA ARG A 304 -5.63 15.71 12.79
C ARG A 304 -6.55 14.56 12.41
N VAL A 305 -6.22 13.77 11.37
CA VAL A 305 -6.99 12.60 10.97
C VAL A 305 -7.05 11.58 12.10
N TYR A 306 -5.92 11.28 12.74
CA TYR A 306 -5.88 10.41 13.92
C TYR A 306 -6.85 10.89 15.00
N SER A 307 -6.74 12.15 15.36
CA SER A 307 -7.57 12.78 16.41
C SER A 307 -9.07 12.72 16.08
N GLU A 308 -9.43 13.04 14.83
CA GLU A 308 -10.83 13.04 14.37
C GLU A 308 -11.43 11.63 14.32
N ILE A 309 -10.64 10.63 13.93
CA ILE A 309 -11.05 9.22 13.99
C ILE A 309 -11.31 8.81 15.43
N LYS A 310 -10.35 9.04 16.33
CA LYS A 310 -10.44 8.61 17.74
C LYS A 310 -11.54 9.33 18.52
N ALA A 311 -11.88 10.55 18.14
CA ALA A 311 -13.00 11.28 18.73
C ALA A 311 -14.37 10.69 18.35
N ARG A 312 -14.47 9.96 17.21
CA ARG A 312 -15.74 9.41 16.69
C ARG A 312 -15.90 7.93 16.93
N LYS A 313 -14.86 7.15 16.64
CA LYS A 313 -14.89 5.68 16.74
C LYS A 313 -13.56 5.13 17.24
N ASN A 314 -13.62 4.05 18.00
CA ASN A 314 -12.42 3.30 18.39
C ASN A 314 -12.02 2.31 17.28
N ILE A 315 -11.60 2.84 16.13
CA ILE A 315 -11.09 2.09 14.99
C ILE A 315 -9.63 2.44 14.75
N VAL A 316 -8.92 1.61 13.99
CA VAL A 316 -7.49 1.81 13.73
C VAL A 316 -7.26 2.86 12.63
N PHE A 317 -6.15 3.59 12.74
CA PHE A 317 -5.60 4.39 11.66
C PHE A 317 -4.19 3.89 11.32
N GLY A 318 -4.04 3.37 10.11
CA GLY A 318 -2.78 2.83 9.60
C GLY A 318 -2.23 3.63 8.45
N ILE A 319 -0.91 3.57 8.27
CA ILE A 319 -0.23 4.23 7.14
C ILE A 319 0.74 3.24 6.52
N SER A 320 0.71 3.13 5.18
CA SER A 320 1.65 2.33 4.37
C SER A 320 2.61 3.26 3.62
N PRO A 321 3.67 3.76 4.29
CA PRO A 321 4.64 4.65 3.67
C PRO A 321 5.59 3.89 2.75
N ALA A 322 6.34 4.60 1.91
CA ALA A 322 7.40 4.01 1.10
C ALA A 322 8.38 3.20 1.95
N GLY A 323 8.85 2.07 1.43
CA GLY A 323 9.74 1.18 2.19
C GLY A 323 11.10 1.77 2.55
N ASN A 324 11.59 2.73 1.75
CA ASN A 324 12.81 3.49 2.06
C ASN A 324 12.47 4.74 2.88
N ILE A 325 12.94 4.80 4.13
CA ILE A 325 12.69 5.90 5.07
C ILE A 325 13.18 7.24 4.54
N ASP A 326 14.31 7.28 3.84
CA ASP A 326 14.83 8.52 3.28
C ASP A 326 13.97 9.05 2.13
N ASN A 327 13.33 8.16 1.36
CA ASN A 327 12.33 8.56 0.38
C ASN A 327 11.06 9.13 1.05
N CYS A 328 10.61 8.55 2.17
CA CYS A 328 9.50 9.13 2.95
C CYS A 328 9.78 10.58 3.34
N LEU A 329 10.97 10.82 3.93
CA LEU A 329 11.35 12.14 4.46
C LEU A 329 11.63 13.15 3.34
N ASN A 330 12.39 12.74 2.30
CA ASN A 330 12.96 13.68 1.34
C ASN A 330 12.13 13.83 0.06
N LYS A 331 11.21 12.91 -0.25
CA LYS A 331 10.39 12.97 -1.46
C LYS A 331 8.93 13.23 -1.18
N SER A 332 8.33 12.56 -0.20
CA SER A 332 6.92 12.75 0.17
C SER A 332 6.71 13.57 1.44
N TYR A 333 7.79 14.03 2.10
CA TYR A 333 7.77 14.83 3.32
C TYR A 333 6.97 14.16 4.46
N ALA A 334 6.98 12.84 4.48
CA ALA A 334 6.30 11.98 5.44
C ALA A 334 7.26 11.67 6.60
N ASP A 335 7.06 12.29 7.76
CA ASP A 335 7.92 12.09 8.94
C ASP A 335 7.58 10.80 9.68
N VAL A 336 7.90 9.67 9.05
CA VAL A 336 7.68 8.33 9.62
C VAL A 336 8.44 8.09 10.93
N ARG A 337 9.50 8.88 11.18
CA ARG A 337 10.25 8.81 12.46
C ARG A 337 9.42 9.38 13.59
N LEU A 338 8.76 10.52 13.37
CA LEU A 338 7.82 11.10 14.31
C LEU A 338 6.62 10.16 14.54
N TRP A 339 5.99 9.68 13.45
CA TRP A 339 4.79 8.84 13.52
C TRP A 339 5.05 7.50 14.21
N GLY A 340 6.27 6.95 14.07
CA GLY A 340 6.66 5.70 14.71
C GLY A 340 7.18 5.85 16.15
N SER A 341 7.37 7.08 16.65
CA SER A 341 7.94 7.34 17.98
C SER A 341 7.03 8.10 18.93
N ALA A 342 6.00 8.77 18.44
CA ALA A 342 5.06 9.57 19.24
C ALA A 342 3.62 9.06 19.12
N ASP A 343 2.80 9.34 20.14
CA ASP A 343 1.35 9.12 20.09
C ASP A 343 0.66 10.19 19.23
N GLY A 344 -0.54 9.90 18.75
CA GLY A 344 -1.39 10.87 18.05
C GLY A 344 -1.19 10.96 16.55
N TYR A 345 -0.51 9.98 15.94
CA TYR A 345 -0.27 9.93 14.49
C TYR A 345 -0.82 8.68 13.82
N ALA A 346 -0.52 7.50 14.31
CA ALA A 346 -0.96 6.24 13.71
C ALA A 346 -1.02 5.11 14.75
N ASP A 347 -1.87 4.11 14.52
CA ASP A 347 -1.89 2.88 15.31
C ASP A 347 -0.93 1.83 14.75
N TYR A 348 -0.59 1.93 13.45
CA TYR A 348 0.41 1.08 12.83
C TYR A 348 1.05 1.75 11.61
N LEU A 349 2.28 1.33 11.32
CA LEU A 349 2.97 1.62 10.06
C LEU A 349 3.21 0.32 9.31
N ALA A 350 2.88 0.30 8.01
CA ALA A 350 3.05 -0.85 7.12
C ALA A 350 3.94 -0.48 5.93
N PRO A 351 5.27 -0.31 6.11
CA PRO A 351 6.16 0.13 5.05
C PRO A 351 6.11 -0.81 3.85
N GLN A 352 6.08 -0.26 2.65
CA GLN A 352 6.02 -0.95 1.38
C GLN A 352 7.38 -1.57 1.02
N LEU A 353 7.69 -2.75 1.58
CA LEU A 353 8.95 -3.48 1.34
C LEU A 353 8.80 -4.45 0.16
N TYR A 354 8.47 -3.93 -1.03
CA TYR A 354 8.08 -4.71 -2.20
C TYR A 354 9.25 -5.22 -3.05
N TRP A 355 10.42 -5.37 -2.49
CA TRP A 355 11.60 -5.92 -3.16
C TRP A 355 12.13 -7.16 -2.46
N ASP A 356 12.97 -7.91 -3.16
CA ASP A 356 13.54 -9.15 -2.65
C ASP A 356 14.83 -8.95 -1.83
N TYR A 357 15.32 -10.08 -1.30
CA TYR A 357 16.55 -10.12 -0.51
C TYR A 357 17.79 -9.72 -1.30
N GLY A 358 17.78 -9.88 -2.63
CA GLY A 358 18.90 -9.55 -3.52
C GLY A 358 18.99 -8.11 -3.99
N GLN A 359 18.13 -7.21 -3.48
CA GLN A 359 18.17 -5.80 -3.84
C GLN A 359 19.46 -5.12 -3.32
N GLY A 360 20.30 -4.62 -4.25
CA GLY A 360 21.65 -4.16 -3.91
C GLY A 360 21.74 -2.85 -3.13
N VAL A 361 20.79 -1.90 -3.34
CA VAL A 361 20.85 -0.57 -2.71
C VAL A 361 20.34 -0.61 -1.27
N LEU A 362 19.22 -1.28 -1.03
CA LEU A 362 18.62 -1.44 0.29
C LEU A 362 18.03 -2.84 0.41
N PRO A 363 18.81 -3.86 0.82
CA PRO A 363 18.30 -5.21 1.03
C PRO A 363 17.13 -5.25 2.00
N TYR A 364 16.21 -6.20 1.79
CA TYR A 364 14.98 -6.33 2.58
C TYR A 364 15.25 -6.35 4.09
N GLU A 365 16.21 -7.17 4.56
CA GLU A 365 16.55 -7.26 5.98
C GLU A 365 17.05 -5.93 6.54
N LYS A 366 17.83 -5.20 5.76
CA LYS A 366 18.33 -3.89 6.17
C LYS A 366 17.21 -2.86 6.27
N ALA A 367 16.28 -2.87 5.31
CA ALA A 367 15.09 -2.04 5.37
C ALA A 367 14.26 -2.37 6.60
N LEU A 368 13.98 -3.65 6.85
CA LEU A 368 13.21 -4.10 8.01
C LEU A 368 13.89 -3.72 9.35
N GLU A 369 15.21 -3.87 9.46
CA GLU A 369 15.97 -3.41 10.64
C GLU A 369 15.83 -1.90 10.86
N ASN A 370 15.93 -1.11 9.79
CA ASN A 370 15.76 0.34 9.87
C ASN A 370 14.34 0.69 10.37
N TRP A 371 13.31 0.02 9.87
CA TRP A 371 11.94 0.21 10.32
C TRP A 371 11.73 -0.21 11.78
N LYS A 372 12.31 -1.34 12.24
CA LYS A 372 12.29 -1.75 13.66
C LYS A 372 12.96 -0.72 14.57
N LYS A 373 13.98 -0.01 14.10
CA LYS A 373 14.63 1.08 14.84
C LYS A 373 13.83 2.39 14.80
N THR A 374 12.98 2.56 13.81
CA THR A 374 12.18 3.77 13.60
C THR A 374 10.88 3.72 14.42
N VAL A 375 10.19 2.57 14.42
CA VAL A 375 8.99 2.38 15.23
C VAL A 375 9.38 2.00 16.65
N LYS A 376 9.41 3.00 17.53
CA LYS A 376 9.84 2.88 18.94
C LYS A 376 8.69 2.95 19.93
N ASN A 377 7.57 3.55 19.53
CA ASN A 377 6.40 3.67 20.37
C ASN A 377 5.70 2.32 20.45
N SER A 378 5.51 1.79 21.66
CA SER A 378 4.82 0.51 21.92
C SER A 378 3.34 0.52 21.50
N ASN A 379 2.73 1.70 21.37
CA ASN A 379 1.36 1.87 20.91
C ASN A 379 1.24 1.82 19.38
N VAL A 380 2.36 1.95 18.66
CA VAL A 380 2.41 1.89 17.19
C VAL A 380 2.94 0.52 16.74
N LYS A 381 2.16 -0.23 15.99
CA LYS A 381 2.58 -1.55 15.48
C LYS A 381 3.35 -1.38 14.18
N LEU A 382 4.44 -2.13 14.03
CA LEU A 382 5.11 -2.31 12.75
C LEU A 382 4.53 -3.56 12.06
N ILE A 383 3.96 -3.37 10.88
CA ILE A 383 3.44 -4.43 10.01
C ILE A 383 4.27 -4.41 8.75
N VAL A 384 4.64 -5.55 8.22
CA VAL A 384 5.39 -5.62 6.96
C VAL A 384 4.41 -5.62 5.81
N GLY A 385 4.50 -4.59 4.95
CA GLY A 385 3.69 -4.44 3.75
C GLY A 385 4.31 -5.06 2.51
#